data_dbd35283554c1c13324e9b0b483cfd78
#
_entry.id   dbd35283554c1c13324e9b0b483cfd78
#
_cell.length_a   1.000
_cell.length_b   1.000
_cell.length_c   1.000
_cell.angle_alpha   90.00
_cell.angle_beta   90.00
_cell.angle_gamma   90.00
#
_symmetry.space_group_name_H-M   'P 1'
#
loop_
_entity.id
_entity.type
_entity.pdbx_description
1 polymer ?
#
loop_
_entity_poly.entity_id
_entity_poly.type
_entity_poly.pdbx_seq_one_letter_code
_entity_poly.pdbx_strand_id
1 'polypeptide(L)'
;MNYAEIKYNDIANGLGIRTSLFVSGCRHACKGCFNEVAWDFEYGKVFNDDVIEEILASIEPYYISGLTLLGGEPLDPNNQEEVAKLIRKFREKFKDSKNIWCYTGYIYEDDFIRGARAYTKYTDFILKNIDVLVDGPFILELKDISLKFRGSSNQRIIELNKKN
;
A
#
# COMPACT_ATOMS: atom_id res chain seq x y z
N MET A 1 13.68 4.83 -1.26
CA MET A 1 12.83 3.76 -0.66
C MET A 1 13.41 2.41 -1.00
N ASN A 2 13.36 1.49 -0.05
CA ASN A 2 13.64 0.08 -0.29
C ASN A 2 12.32 -0.71 -0.28
N TYR A 3 12.38 -1.95 -0.78
CA TYR A 3 11.25 -2.87 -0.71
C TYR A 3 11.72 -4.27 -0.30
N ALA A 4 10.86 -4.96 0.45
CA ALA A 4 11.16 -6.29 0.97
C ALA A 4 10.88 -7.37 -0.09
N GLU A 5 9.74 -7.28 -0.77
CA GLU A 5 9.25 -8.32 -1.68
C GLU A 5 8.26 -7.75 -2.69
N ILE A 6 8.21 -8.39 -3.85
CA ILE A 6 7.09 -8.27 -4.81
C ILE A 6 6.43 -9.64 -4.89
N LYS A 7 5.15 -9.71 -4.60
CA LYS A 7 4.38 -10.95 -4.66
C LYS A 7 3.47 -10.93 -5.88
N TYR A 8 3.72 -11.84 -6.80
CA TYR A 8 2.91 -11.98 -8.02
C TYR A 8 1.73 -12.93 -7.79
N ASN A 9 0.65 -12.71 -8.52
CA ASN A 9 -0.56 -13.53 -8.44
C ASN A 9 -1.08 -13.67 -7.00
N ASP A 10 -1.03 -12.58 -6.25
CA ASP A 10 -1.45 -12.52 -4.85
C ASP A 10 -2.97 -12.42 -4.76
N ILE A 11 -3.58 -13.29 -3.96
CA ILE A 11 -5.02 -13.32 -3.69
C ILE A 11 -5.36 -12.92 -2.23
N ALA A 12 -4.34 -12.70 -1.40
CA ALA A 12 -4.52 -12.47 0.03
C ALA A 12 -4.70 -10.99 0.41
N ASN A 13 -4.18 -10.07 -0.40
CA ASN A 13 -4.05 -8.65 -0.06
C ASN A 13 -4.90 -7.75 -0.97
N GLY A 14 -6.18 -8.01 -1.01
CA GLY A 14 -7.15 -7.27 -1.80
C GLY A 14 -7.97 -8.17 -2.71
N LEU A 15 -9.01 -7.61 -3.28
CA LEU A 15 -9.96 -8.35 -4.11
C LEU A 15 -9.32 -8.69 -5.48
N GLY A 16 -9.52 -9.92 -5.93
CA GLY A 16 -9.02 -10.42 -7.20
C GLY A 16 -7.57 -10.91 -7.13
N ILE A 17 -6.97 -11.14 -8.29
CA ILE A 17 -5.56 -11.54 -8.40
C ILE A 17 -4.73 -10.28 -8.61
N ARG A 18 -3.67 -10.10 -7.82
CA ARG A 18 -2.96 -8.83 -7.73
C ARG A 18 -1.44 -9.01 -7.79
N THR A 19 -0.75 -7.93 -8.14
CA THR A 19 0.68 -7.78 -7.81
C THR A 19 0.77 -6.93 -6.55
N SER A 20 1.46 -7.44 -5.53
CA SER A 20 1.61 -6.79 -4.23
C SER A 20 3.05 -6.39 -3.99
N LEU A 21 3.27 -5.10 -3.73
CA LEU A 21 4.57 -4.53 -3.37
C LEU A 21 4.65 -4.34 -1.86
N PHE A 22 5.56 -5.05 -1.23
CA PHE A 22 5.88 -4.93 0.19
C PHE A 22 7.04 -3.94 0.36
N VAL A 23 6.73 -2.70 0.70
CA VAL A 23 7.75 -1.66 0.94
C VAL A 23 8.47 -1.88 2.27
N SER A 24 9.66 -1.32 2.40
CA SER A 24 10.44 -1.28 3.65
C SER A 24 10.31 0.09 4.32
N GLY A 25 10.41 0.08 5.65
CA GLY A 25 10.29 1.27 6.50
C GLY A 25 8.90 1.43 7.10
N CYS A 26 8.85 1.41 8.43
CA CYS A 26 7.62 1.60 9.18
C CYS A 26 7.93 2.10 10.60
N ARG A 27 7.31 3.20 11.02
CA ARG A 27 7.49 3.78 12.35
C ARG A 27 6.42 3.37 13.35
N HIS A 28 5.41 2.61 12.92
CA HIS A 28 4.30 2.24 13.81
C HIS A 28 4.71 1.26 14.91
N ALA A 29 5.65 0.35 14.61
CA ALA A 29 6.17 -0.64 15.56
C ALA A 29 5.04 -1.40 16.29
N CYS A 30 4.03 -1.83 15.54
CA CYS A 30 2.86 -2.51 16.11
C CYS A 30 3.26 -3.83 16.80
N LYS A 31 2.84 -4.00 18.04
CA LYS A 31 3.05 -5.25 18.78
C LYS A 31 2.41 -6.42 18.03
N GLY A 32 3.20 -7.47 17.79
CA GLY A 32 2.73 -8.65 17.07
C GLY A 32 2.65 -8.48 15.56
N CYS A 33 3.31 -7.45 15.01
CA CYS A 33 3.43 -7.27 13.55
C CYS A 33 4.02 -8.53 12.91
N PHE A 34 3.37 -9.02 11.84
CA PHE A 34 3.86 -10.21 11.11
C PHE A 34 5.09 -9.93 10.25
N ASN A 35 5.46 -8.67 10.06
CA ASN A 35 6.54 -8.26 9.15
C ASN A 35 7.50 -7.25 9.81
N GLU A 36 7.99 -7.59 11.00
CA GLU A 36 8.88 -6.70 11.78
C GLU A 36 10.18 -6.35 11.04
N VAL A 37 10.67 -7.25 10.18
CA VAL A 37 11.88 -6.99 9.38
C VAL A 37 11.70 -5.77 8.45
N ALA A 38 10.49 -5.50 8.03
CA ALA A 38 10.16 -4.35 7.19
C ALA A 38 10.04 -3.03 7.96
N TRP A 39 10.27 -2.99 9.27
CA TRP A 39 10.36 -1.71 10.00
C TRP A 39 11.61 -0.93 9.60
N ASP A 40 12.68 -1.63 9.26
CA ASP A 40 13.96 -1.04 8.83
C ASP A 40 13.79 -0.46 7.41
N PHE A 41 14.03 0.84 7.25
CA PHE A 41 13.98 1.54 5.96
C PHE A 41 15.02 1.05 4.96
N GLU A 42 16.11 0.48 5.42
CA GLU A 42 17.19 -0.05 4.58
C GLU A 42 17.03 -1.55 4.24
N TYR A 43 16.00 -2.19 4.78
CA TYR A 43 15.75 -3.61 4.52
C TYR A 43 15.41 -3.89 3.06
N GLY A 44 15.92 -5.00 2.55
CA GLY A 44 15.57 -5.51 1.22
C GLY A 44 16.37 -4.86 0.09
N LYS A 45 15.71 -4.57 -1.00
CA LYS A 45 16.31 -4.08 -2.25
C LYS A 45 15.95 -2.62 -2.51
N VAL A 46 16.82 -1.92 -3.22
CA VAL A 46 16.55 -0.54 -3.65
C VAL A 46 15.42 -0.52 -4.67
N PHE A 47 14.42 0.31 -4.42
CA PHE A 47 13.34 0.59 -5.36
C PHE A 47 13.80 1.62 -6.40
N ASN A 48 13.64 1.30 -7.66
CA ASN A 48 14.07 2.14 -8.78
C ASN A 48 13.12 2.01 -9.98
N ASP A 49 13.44 2.69 -11.08
CA ASP A 49 12.60 2.67 -12.29
C ASP A 49 12.48 1.29 -12.93
N ASP A 50 13.51 0.46 -12.87
CA ASP A 50 13.46 -0.91 -13.41
C ASP A 50 12.44 -1.76 -12.64
N VAL A 51 12.38 -1.59 -11.31
CA VAL A 51 11.40 -2.26 -10.45
C VAL A 51 9.98 -1.78 -10.77
N ILE A 52 9.81 -0.49 -11.03
CA ILE A 52 8.50 0.04 -11.47
C ILE A 52 8.05 -0.63 -12.78
N GLU A 53 8.92 -0.71 -13.77
CA GLU A 53 8.60 -1.35 -15.06
C GLU A 53 8.27 -2.84 -14.89
N GLU A 54 9.01 -3.54 -14.03
CA GLU A 54 8.73 -4.95 -13.68
C GLU A 54 7.33 -5.11 -13.07
N ILE A 55 6.98 -4.26 -12.11
CA ILE A 55 5.65 -4.27 -11.48
C ILE A 55 4.56 -4.01 -12.52
N LEU A 56 4.72 -2.97 -13.34
CA LEU A 56 3.72 -2.61 -14.35
C LEU A 56 3.53 -3.74 -15.38
N ALA A 57 4.63 -4.37 -15.83
CA ALA A 57 4.56 -5.50 -16.74
C ALA A 57 3.79 -6.69 -16.13
N SER A 58 3.98 -6.96 -14.84
CA SER A 58 3.28 -8.04 -14.14
C SER A 58 1.76 -7.83 -14.02
N ILE A 59 1.31 -6.59 -14.15
CA ILE A 59 -0.12 -6.21 -14.03
C ILE A 59 -0.82 -6.20 -15.39
N GLU A 60 -0.09 -6.24 -16.51
CA GLU A 60 -0.66 -6.23 -17.87
C GLU A 60 -1.66 -7.36 -18.17
N PRO A 61 -1.45 -8.61 -17.72
CA PRO A 61 -2.40 -9.68 -18.02
C PRO A 61 -3.83 -9.32 -17.60
N TYR A 62 -4.80 -9.67 -18.45
CA TYR A 62 -6.20 -9.28 -18.26
C TYR A 62 -6.80 -9.75 -16.92
N TYR A 63 -6.32 -10.90 -16.40
CA TYR A 63 -6.82 -11.51 -15.17
C TYR A 63 -6.25 -10.83 -13.90
N ILE A 64 -5.25 -9.97 -14.02
CA ILE A 64 -4.71 -9.23 -12.88
C ILE A 64 -5.59 -8.00 -12.61
N SER A 65 -6.15 -7.93 -11.41
CA SER A 65 -7.07 -6.87 -11.02
C SER A 65 -6.38 -5.52 -10.73
N GLY A 66 -5.13 -5.57 -10.30
CA GLY A 66 -4.40 -4.34 -10.02
C GLY A 66 -3.21 -4.52 -9.08
N LEU A 67 -2.82 -3.40 -8.47
CA LEU A 67 -1.68 -3.25 -7.58
C LEU A 67 -2.14 -3.17 -6.12
N THR A 68 -1.40 -3.82 -5.23
CA THR A 68 -1.52 -3.60 -3.78
C THR A 68 -0.20 -3.08 -3.22
N LEU A 69 -0.29 -2.01 -2.43
CA LEU A 69 0.83 -1.40 -1.71
C LEU A 69 0.69 -1.71 -0.22
N LEU A 70 1.68 -2.38 0.35
CA LEU A 70 1.71 -2.77 1.75
C LEU A 70 3.15 -3.06 2.20
N GLY A 71 3.32 -3.81 3.27
CA GLY A 71 4.63 -4.25 3.77
C GLY A 71 5.00 -3.56 5.06
N GLY A 72 5.98 -2.66 5.05
CA GLY A 72 6.21 -1.66 6.07
C GLY A 72 5.08 -0.63 6.03
N GLU A 73 5.38 0.62 5.76
CA GLU A 73 4.37 1.68 5.67
C GLU A 73 4.50 2.42 4.33
N PRO A 74 3.63 2.11 3.35
CA PRO A 74 3.69 2.81 2.04
C PRO A 74 3.48 4.31 2.14
N LEU A 75 2.71 4.77 3.13
CA LEU A 75 2.38 6.18 3.32
C LEU A 75 3.26 6.87 4.38
N ASP A 76 4.34 6.21 4.83
CA ASP A 76 5.37 6.91 5.59
C ASP A 76 5.92 8.08 4.76
N PRO A 77 6.12 9.27 5.36
CA PRO A 77 6.66 10.42 4.64
C PRO A 77 7.91 10.14 3.81
N ASN A 78 8.78 9.25 4.27
CA ASN A 78 9.99 8.87 3.55
C ASN A 78 9.72 7.99 2.31
N ASN A 79 8.58 7.32 2.24
CA ASN A 79 8.21 6.41 1.15
C ASN A 79 7.29 7.06 0.12
N GLN A 80 6.59 8.13 0.48
CA GLN A 80 5.52 8.69 -0.36
C GLN A 80 6.00 9.18 -1.73
N GLU A 81 7.23 9.69 -1.86
CA GLU A 81 7.75 10.15 -3.15
C GLU A 81 7.79 9.02 -4.18
N GLU A 82 8.40 7.90 -3.82
CA GLU A 82 8.52 6.74 -4.72
C GLU A 82 7.17 6.04 -4.94
N VAL A 83 6.32 5.99 -3.92
CA VAL A 83 4.95 5.48 -4.04
C VAL A 83 4.15 6.34 -5.00
N ALA A 84 4.23 7.66 -4.90
CA ALA A 84 3.56 8.58 -5.83
C ALA A 84 4.05 8.41 -7.27
N LYS A 85 5.34 8.19 -7.47
CA LYS A 85 5.94 7.92 -8.78
C LYS A 85 5.40 6.64 -9.41
N LEU A 86 5.33 5.55 -8.63
CA LEU A 86 4.74 4.28 -9.08
C LEU A 86 3.26 4.46 -9.46
N ILE A 87 2.49 5.12 -8.61
CA ILE A 87 1.06 5.38 -8.84
C ILE A 87 0.86 6.20 -10.12
N ARG A 88 1.67 7.22 -10.35
CA ARG A 88 1.60 8.04 -11.58
C ARG A 88 1.80 7.19 -12.82
N LYS A 89 2.87 6.40 -12.87
CA LYS A 89 3.15 5.51 -14.00
C LYS A 89 2.06 4.44 -14.17
N PHE A 90 1.53 3.91 -13.08
CA PHE A 90 0.40 2.98 -13.13
C PHE A 90 -0.84 3.61 -13.79
N ARG A 91 -1.20 4.83 -13.39
CA ARG A 91 -2.36 5.54 -13.94
C ARG A 91 -2.15 5.96 -15.40
N GLU A 92 -0.95 6.35 -15.78
CA GLU A 92 -0.61 6.63 -17.17
C GLU A 92 -0.82 5.41 -18.07
N LYS A 93 -0.43 4.22 -17.59
CA LYS A 93 -0.51 2.97 -18.36
C LYS A 93 -1.91 2.35 -18.34
N PHE A 94 -2.50 2.20 -17.18
CA PHE A 94 -3.76 1.44 -17.01
C PHE A 94 -5.00 2.31 -16.88
N LYS A 95 -4.83 3.59 -16.62
CA LYS A 95 -5.94 4.52 -16.36
C LYS A 95 -6.89 3.93 -15.30
N ASP A 96 -8.16 3.73 -15.67
CA ASP A 96 -9.19 3.18 -14.79
C ASP A 96 -9.47 1.69 -15.00
N SER A 97 -8.74 1.03 -15.92
CA SER A 97 -8.97 -0.38 -16.21
C SER A 97 -8.54 -1.33 -15.09
N LYS A 98 -7.65 -0.83 -14.20
CA LYS A 98 -7.11 -1.58 -13.07
C LYS A 98 -7.15 -0.71 -11.81
N ASN A 99 -7.19 -1.34 -10.64
CA ASN A 99 -7.32 -0.62 -9.37
C ASN A 99 -6.08 -0.73 -8.48
N ILE A 100 -5.99 0.18 -7.51
CA ILE A 100 -4.91 0.23 -6.53
C ILE A 100 -5.50 0.11 -5.13
N TRP A 101 -5.01 -0.86 -4.37
CA TRP A 101 -5.22 -1.00 -2.94
C TRP A 101 -3.98 -0.53 -2.19
N CYS A 102 -4.16 0.14 -1.07
CA CYS A 102 -3.07 0.58 -0.21
C CYS A 102 -3.40 0.30 1.24
N TYR A 103 -2.48 -0.34 1.94
CA TYR A 103 -2.56 -0.59 3.38
C TYR A 103 -1.74 0.46 4.12
N THR A 104 -2.25 0.93 5.24
CA THR A 104 -1.54 1.89 6.11
C THR A 104 -1.89 1.65 7.57
N GLY A 105 -0.91 1.85 8.45
CA GLY A 105 -1.15 1.91 9.89
C GLY A 105 -1.64 3.26 10.37
N TYR A 106 -1.63 4.28 9.52
CA TYR A 106 -2.20 5.60 9.81
C TYR A 106 -3.73 5.58 9.77
N ILE A 107 -4.34 6.63 10.31
CA ILE A 107 -5.81 6.84 10.30
C ILE A 107 -6.14 7.93 9.30
N TYR A 108 -7.04 7.61 8.36
CA TYR A 108 -7.32 8.43 7.19
C TYR A 108 -7.65 9.89 7.52
N GLU A 109 -8.58 10.11 8.45
CA GLU A 109 -9.07 11.45 8.78
C GLU A 109 -8.09 12.26 9.65
N ASP A 110 -7.20 11.59 10.37
CA ASP A 110 -6.33 12.22 11.37
C ASP A 110 -4.92 12.49 10.83
N ASP A 111 -4.36 11.55 10.08
CA ASP A 111 -2.94 11.53 9.75
C ASP A 111 -2.60 12.16 8.40
N PHE A 112 -3.60 12.33 7.51
CA PHE A 112 -3.38 12.80 6.14
C PHE A 112 -3.94 14.20 5.85
N ILE A 113 -4.35 14.93 6.86
CA ILE A 113 -4.70 16.36 6.73
C ILE A 113 -3.43 17.21 6.79
N ARG A 114 -3.47 18.41 6.20
CA ARG A 114 -2.33 19.34 6.22
C ARG A 114 -1.85 19.60 7.62
N GLY A 115 -0.54 19.46 7.83
CA GLY A 115 0.10 19.62 9.13
C GLY A 115 0.11 18.38 10.01
N ALA A 116 -0.57 17.30 9.62
CA ALA A 116 -0.53 16.04 10.34
C ALA A 116 0.79 15.27 10.09
N ARG A 117 1.06 14.28 10.93
CA ARG A 117 2.35 13.58 10.98
C ARG A 117 2.72 12.83 9.69
N ALA A 118 1.74 12.37 8.91
CA ALA A 118 1.98 11.65 7.66
C ALA A 118 1.79 12.53 6.42
N TYR A 119 1.41 13.78 6.57
CA TYR A 119 1.14 14.65 5.43
C TYR A 119 2.42 15.15 4.76
N THR A 120 2.52 14.93 3.45
CA THR A 120 3.57 15.49 2.59
C THR A 120 2.95 16.13 1.34
N LYS A 121 3.77 16.74 0.52
CA LYS A 121 3.33 17.28 -0.79
C LYS A 121 2.79 16.19 -1.75
N TYR A 122 3.02 14.91 -1.46
CA TYR A 122 2.56 13.79 -2.29
C TYR A 122 1.23 13.19 -1.81
N THR A 123 0.82 13.46 -0.58
CA THR A 123 -0.32 12.81 0.08
C THR A 123 -1.61 12.98 -0.70
N ASP A 124 -1.95 14.20 -1.09
CA ASP A 124 -3.21 14.47 -1.81
C ASP A 124 -3.25 13.74 -3.17
N PHE A 125 -2.12 13.71 -3.87
CA PHE A 125 -2.01 12.98 -5.14
C PHE A 125 -2.21 11.48 -4.93
N ILE A 126 -1.56 10.90 -3.94
CA ILE A 126 -1.67 9.47 -3.63
C ILE A 126 -3.12 9.09 -3.30
N LEU A 127 -3.73 9.80 -2.35
CA LEU A 127 -5.10 9.51 -1.92
C LEU A 127 -6.14 9.68 -3.03
N LYS A 128 -5.91 10.61 -3.95
CA LYS A 128 -6.78 10.81 -5.11
C LYS A 128 -6.69 9.67 -6.12
N ASN A 129 -5.55 8.98 -6.18
CA ASN A 129 -5.26 7.99 -7.22
C ASN A 129 -5.30 6.54 -6.75
N ILE A 130 -5.48 6.26 -5.46
CA ILE A 130 -5.76 4.91 -4.96
C ILE A 130 -7.27 4.69 -4.88
N ASP A 131 -7.70 3.44 -5.07
CA ASP A 131 -9.12 3.11 -5.09
C ASP A 131 -9.63 2.65 -3.73
N VAL A 132 -8.80 1.85 -3.02
CA VAL A 132 -9.14 1.31 -1.70
C VAL A 132 -7.99 1.55 -0.74
N LEU A 133 -8.31 2.12 0.41
CA LEU A 133 -7.40 2.28 1.54
C LEU A 133 -7.83 1.35 2.68
N VAL A 134 -6.92 0.49 3.12
CA VAL A 134 -7.11 -0.28 4.36
C VAL A 134 -6.31 0.43 5.43
N ASP A 135 -6.98 1.09 6.37
CA ASP A 135 -6.36 1.98 7.33
C ASP A 135 -6.44 1.48 8.78
N GLY A 136 -5.60 2.06 9.61
CA GLY A 136 -5.54 1.83 11.04
C GLY A 136 -4.40 0.90 11.46
N PRO A 137 -3.82 1.12 12.66
CA PRO A 137 -2.73 0.30 13.17
C PRO A 137 -3.21 -1.14 13.45
N PHE A 138 -2.29 -2.10 13.30
CA PHE A 138 -2.56 -3.46 13.75
C PHE A 138 -2.58 -3.49 15.29
N ILE A 139 -3.67 -3.99 15.86
CA ILE A 139 -3.85 -4.14 17.31
C ILE A 139 -3.98 -5.63 17.64
N LEU A 140 -2.97 -6.17 18.32
CA LEU A 140 -2.85 -7.60 18.59
C LEU A 140 -4.09 -8.16 19.33
N GLU A 141 -4.63 -7.40 20.29
CA GLU A 141 -5.81 -7.77 21.07
C GLU A 141 -7.09 -7.87 20.24
N LEU A 142 -7.09 -7.26 19.05
CA LEU A 142 -8.20 -7.26 18.10
C LEU A 142 -7.92 -8.11 16.86
N LYS A 143 -6.83 -8.89 16.89
CA LYS A 143 -6.48 -9.82 15.81
C LYS A 143 -7.60 -10.81 15.57
N ASP A 144 -8.00 -10.96 14.31
CA ASP A 144 -9.04 -11.90 13.91
C ASP A 144 -8.73 -12.44 12.51
N ILE A 145 -8.37 -13.72 12.45
CA ILE A 145 -7.99 -14.38 11.18
C ILE A 145 -9.18 -14.62 10.24
N SER A 146 -10.40 -14.46 10.72
CA SER A 146 -11.60 -14.58 9.89
C SER A 146 -11.90 -13.33 9.07
N LEU A 147 -11.24 -12.20 9.39
CA LEU A 147 -11.41 -10.94 8.65
C LEU A 147 -10.82 -11.05 7.24
N LYS A 148 -11.54 -10.53 6.25
CA LYS A 148 -11.02 -10.41 4.89
C LYS A 148 -10.18 -9.14 4.78
N PHE A 149 -8.94 -9.30 4.26
CA PHE A 149 -8.04 -8.21 3.91
C PHE A 149 -7.65 -7.27 5.06
N ARG A 150 -7.83 -7.69 6.31
CA ARG A 150 -7.47 -6.95 7.53
C ARG A 150 -6.88 -7.90 8.56
N GLY A 151 -5.97 -7.40 9.38
CA GLY A 151 -5.36 -8.19 10.44
C GLY A 151 -6.08 -8.07 11.79
N SER A 152 -6.69 -6.94 12.08
CA SER A 152 -7.42 -6.66 13.33
C SER A 152 -8.73 -5.90 13.07
N SER A 153 -9.70 -6.08 13.95
CA SER A 153 -11.07 -5.61 13.73
C SER A 153 -11.24 -4.08 13.73
N ASN A 154 -10.27 -3.34 14.27
CA ASN A 154 -10.25 -1.88 14.23
C ASN A 154 -9.88 -1.31 12.85
N GLN A 155 -9.25 -2.10 11.99
CA GLN A 155 -8.87 -1.66 10.65
C GLN A 155 -10.10 -1.58 9.74
N ARG A 156 -10.07 -0.61 8.81
CA ARG A 156 -11.21 -0.32 7.93
C ARG A 156 -10.81 -0.52 6.47
N ILE A 157 -11.76 -0.97 5.67
CA ILE A 157 -11.63 -1.00 4.20
C ILE A 157 -12.42 0.19 3.66
N ILE A 158 -11.72 1.21 3.15
CA ILE A 158 -12.32 2.48 2.71
C ILE A 158 -12.22 2.55 1.19
N GLU A 159 -13.35 2.63 0.53
CA GLU A 159 -13.40 2.90 -0.91
C GLU A 159 -13.27 4.41 -1.14
N LEU A 160 -12.12 4.86 -1.64
CA LEU A 160 -11.83 6.27 -1.87
C LEU A 160 -12.33 6.75 -3.23
N ASN A 161 -12.18 5.93 -4.26
CA ASN A 161 -12.59 6.25 -5.62
C ASN A 161 -13.61 5.23 -6.10
N LYS A 162 -14.88 5.49 -5.79
CA LYS A 162 -15.98 4.70 -6.37
C LYS A 162 -16.12 5.07 -7.83
N LYS A 163 -15.90 4.09 -8.69
CA LYS A 163 -16.26 4.20 -10.10
C LYS A 163 -17.71 3.76 -10.26
N ASN A 164 -18.50 4.68 -10.73
CA ASN A 164 -19.87 4.38 -11.14
C ASN A 164 -19.88 3.66 -12.49
#